data_9b0d053a9188d2ec01845b289375b655
#
_entry.id   9b0d053a9188d2ec01845b289375b655
#
_cell.length_a   1.000
_cell.length_b   1.000
_cell.length_c   1.000
_cell.angle_alpha   90.00
_cell.angle_beta   90.00
_cell.angle_gamma   90.00
#
_symmetry.space_group_name_H-M   'P 1'
#
loop_
_entity.id
_entity.type
_entity.pdbx_description
1 polymer ?
#
loop_
_entity_poly.entity_id
_entity_poly.type
_entity_poly.pdbx_seq_one_letter_code
_entity_poly.pdbx_strand_id
1 'polypeptide(L)'
;MIRFNSREDIIALTPQWKGERFPDGRPKVADKYLEKMRKMTLEELWKPIFVKGYESQFEGDLKTLHDDGRILIGRAVTATFVPTRPDLHETMFSVGAEEGRKGNYNQWVIDSLVEGDVVVVDMYDKIY
;
A
#
# COMPACT_ATOMS: atom_id res chain seq x y z
N MET A 1 15.14 -14.37 9.35
CA MET A 1 13.68 -14.06 9.42
C MET A 1 13.26 -13.52 8.07
N ILE A 2 12.25 -14.10 7.45
CA ILE A 2 11.73 -13.57 6.16
C ILE A 2 10.89 -12.34 6.49
N ARG A 3 11.37 -11.17 6.06
CA ARG A 3 10.66 -9.90 6.21
C ARG A 3 10.19 -9.47 4.83
N PHE A 4 8.96 -9.75 4.47
CA PHE A 4 8.37 -9.36 3.16
C PHE A 4 8.34 -7.85 2.89
N ASN A 5 8.76 -7.05 3.85
CA ASN A 5 8.79 -5.58 3.78
C ASN A 5 10.21 -5.00 3.94
N SER A 6 11.27 -5.83 3.88
CA SER A 6 12.60 -5.29 3.79
C SER A 6 12.82 -4.60 2.43
N ARG A 7 13.73 -3.65 2.38
CA ARG A 7 14.08 -2.96 1.14
C ARG A 7 14.45 -3.95 0.02
N GLU A 8 15.22 -4.96 0.36
CA GLU A 8 15.69 -6.00 -0.54
C GLU A 8 14.54 -6.84 -1.08
N ASP A 9 13.60 -7.21 -0.23
CA ASP A 9 12.41 -7.98 -0.63
C ASP A 9 11.50 -7.17 -1.56
N ILE A 10 11.27 -5.91 -1.25
CA ILE A 10 10.46 -5.01 -2.10
C ILE A 10 11.10 -4.86 -3.48
N ILE A 11 12.42 -4.71 -3.56
CA ILE A 11 13.15 -4.64 -4.83
C ILE A 11 13.03 -5.97 -5.59
N ALA A 12 13.20 -7.10 -4.91
CA ALA A 12 13.10 -8.43 -5.51
C ALA A 12 11.70 -8.72 -6.05
N LEU A 13 10.65 -8.24 -5.36
CA LEU A 13 9.25 -8.40 -5.78
C LEU A 13 8.82 -7.42 -6.89
N THR A 14 9.63 -6.41 -7.18
CA THR A 14 9.36 -5.41 -8.23
C THR A 14 10.51 -5.30 -9.25
N PRO A 15 10.95 -6.42 -9.86
CA PRO A 15 12.18 -6.45 -10.69
C PRO A 15 12.04 -5.70 -12.00
N GLN A 16 10.82 -5.48 -12.47
CA GLN A 16 10.55 -4.76 -13.72
C GLN A 16 10.64 -3.24 -13.57
N TRP A 17 10.57 -2.73 -12.33
CA TRP A 17 10.69 -1.31 -12.09
C TRP A 17 12.14 -0.84 -12.22
N LYS A 18 12.40 0.03 -13.19
CA LYS A 18 13.73 0.60 -13.49
C LYS A 18 13.86 2.07 -13.13
N GLY A 19 12.78 2.66 -12.57
CA GLY A 19 12.75 4.06 -12.18
C GLY A 19 13.31 4.31 -10.77
N GLU A 20 13.15 5.54 -10.30
CA GLU A 20 13.51 5.96 -8.94
C GLU A 20 12.73 5.16 -7.90
N ARG A 21 13.35 4.94 -6.74
CA ARG A 21 12.73 4.25 -5.59
C ARG A 21 12.80 5.13 -4.35
N PHE A 22 11.84 4.94 -3.47
CA PHE A 22 11.90 5.45 -2.11
C PHE A 22 13.03 4.75 -1.31
N PRO A 23 13.46 5.31 -0.16
CA PRO A 23 14.47 4.69 0.69
C PRO A 23 14.13 3.27 1.14
N ASP A 24 12.85 2.97 1.31
CA ASP A 24 12.32 1.65 1.66
C ASP A 24 12.28 0.64 0.50
N GLY A 25 12.66 1.04 -0.71
CA GLY A 25 12.70 0.20 -1.90
C GLY A 25 11.45 0.28 -2.78
N ARG A 26 10.36 0.89 -2.31
CA ARG A 26 9.12 1.02 -3.10
C ARG A 26 9.36 1.82 -4.39
N PRO A 27 8.74 1.41 -5.51
CA PRO A 27 8.72 2.20 -6.75
C PRO A 27 8.20 3.61 -6.52
N LYS A 28 8.95 4.62 -6.94
CA LYS A 28 8.54 6.02 -6.84
C LYS A 28 7.97 6.49 -8.17
N VAL A 29 6.67 6.34 -8.33
CA VAL A 29 5.95 6.89 -9.47
C VAL A 29 5.95 8.41 -9.37
N ALA A 30 6.36 9.11 -10.41
CA ALA A 30 6.44 10.56 -10.43
C ALA A 30 5.05 11.22 -10.33
N ASP A 31 4.94 12.33 -9.60
CA ASP A 31 3.68 13.04 -9.32
C ASP A 31 2.92 13.46 -10.59
N LYS A 32 3.65 13.77 -11.66
CA LYS A 32 3.04 14.09 -12.96
C LYS A 32 2.08 13.00 -13.48
N TYR A 33 2.30 11.73 -13.13
CA TYR A 33 1.40 10.64 -13.49
C TYR A 33 0.16 10.62 -12.60
N LEU A 34 0.30 10.89 -11.30
CA LEU A 34 -0.82 11.02 -10.38
C LEU A 34 -1.74 12.18 -10.82
N GLU A 35 -1.18 13.31 -11.18
CA GLU A 35 -1.94 14.47 -11.69
C GLU A 35 -2.66 14.15 -13.02
N LYS A 36 -2.02 13.37 -13.89
CA LYS A 36 -2.67 12.91 -15.12
C LYS A 36 -3.86 12.00 -14.83
N MET A 37 -3.71 11.08 -13.87
CA MET A 37 -4.76 10.14 -13.47
C MET A 37 -6.01 10.86 -12.91
N ARG A 38 -5.86 12.02 -12.26
CA ARG A 38 -7.00 12.81 -11.76
C ARG A 38 -8.00 13.22 -12.85
N LYS A 39 -7.58 13.23 -14.09
CA LYS A 39 -8.37 13.63 -15.26
C LYS A 39 -8.92 12.44 -16.05
N MET A 40 -8.65 11.23 -15.59
CA MET A 40 -9.02 9.99 -16.28
C MET A 40 -10.14 9.28 -15.51
N THR A 41 -10.96 8.56 -16.25
CA THR A 41 -11.94 7.66 -15.66
C THR A 41 -11.27 6.38 -15.15
N LEU A 42 -11.92 5.67 -14.25
CA LEU A 42 -11.45 4.39 -13.75
C LEU A 42 -11.27 3.36 -14.87
N GLU A 43 -12.18 3.35 -15.83
CA GLU A 43 -12.11 2.46 -17.00
C GLU A 43 -10.90 2.75 -17.88
N GLU A 44 -10.58 4.03 -18.11
CA GLU A 44 -9.40 4.43 -18.87
C GLU A 44 -8.09 4.02 -18.17
N LEU A 45 -8.09 3.98 -16.84
CA LEU A 45 -6.94 3.53 -16.06
C LEU A 45 -6.82 2.01 -16.03
N TRP A 46 -7.93 1.30 -15.83
CA TRP A 46 -7.95 -0.16 -15.66
C TRP A 46 -7.72 -0.93 -16.97
N LYS A 47 -8.36 -0.53 -18.07
CA LYS A 47 -8.31 -1.25 -19.34
C LYS A 47 -6.90 -1.52 -19.86
N PRO A 48 -5.94 -0.57 -19.85
CA PRO A 48 -4.58 -0.83 -20.30
C PRO A 48 -3.82 -1.87 -19.45
N ILE A 49 -4.07 -1.92 -18.15
CA ILE A 49 -3.41 -2.89 -17.27
C ILE A 49 -4.06 -4.28 -17.40
N PHE A 50 -5.38 -4.34 -17.55
CA PHE A 50 -6.10 -5.58 -17.85
C PHE A 50 -5.57 -6.28 -19.10
N VAL A 51 -5.42 -5.56 -20.20
CA VAL A 51 -4.91 -6.09 -21.48
C VAL A 51 -3.47 -6.63 -21.34
N LYS A 52 -2.72 -6.16 -20.35
CA LYS A 52 -1.36 -6.65 -20.03
C LYS A 52 -1.33 -7.85 -19.08
N GLY A 53 -2.49 -8.43 -18.75
CA GLY A 53 -2.60 -9.60 -17.89
C GLY A 53 -2.72 -9.28 -16.39
N TYR A 54 -2.90 -8.02 -16.01
CA TYR A 54 -3.17 -7.61 -14.63
C TYR A 54 -4.68 -7.56 -14.38
N GLU A 55 -5.34 -8.72 -14.44
CA GLU A 55 -6.79 -8.84 -14.46
C GLU A 55 -7.45 -8.45 -13.12
N SER A 56 -6.82 -8.81 -12.00
CA SER A 56 -7.38 -8.61 -10.66
C SER A 56 -6.87 -7.35 -9.95
N GLN A 57 -6.58 -6.29 -10.71
CA GLN A 57 -6.09 -5.01 -10.17
C GLN A 57 -7.22 -3.96 -10.07
N PHE A 58 -8.42 -4.40 -9.83
CA PHE A 58 -9.61 -3.57 -9.72
C PHE A 58 -10.49 -4.06 -8.58
N GLU A 59 -10.91 -3.15 -7.71
CA GLU A 59 -11.93 -3.38 -6.71
C GLU A 59 -13.05 -2.36 -6.88
N GLY A 60 -14.27 -2.85 -6.98
CA GLY A 60 -15.48 -2.03 -7.08
C GLY A 60 -16.17 -1.83 -5.74
N ASP A 61 -17.31 -1.15 -5.79
CA ASP A 61 -18.23 -0.97 -4.66
C ASP A 61 -17.64 -0.29 -3.40
N LEU A 62 -16.47 0.35 -3.52
CA LEU A 62 -15.91 1.16 -2.45
C LEU A 62 -16.84 2.35 -2.15
N LYS A 63 -17.20 2.52 -0.89
CA LYS A 63 -18.03 3.62 -0.42
C LYS A 63 -17.17 4.74 0.13
N THR A 64 -17.45 5.96 -0.30
CA THR A 64 -16.81 7.14 0.29
C THR A 64 -17.45 7.46 1.65
N LEU A 65 -16.61 7.82 2.63
CA LEU A 65 -17.10 8.32 3.93
C LEU A 65 -17.58 9.77 3.83
N HIS A 66 -17.06 10.52 2.87
CA HIS A 66 -17.39 11.92 2.62
C HIS A 66 -17.85 12.09 1.18
N ASP A 67 -19.07 12.55 1.00
CA ASP A 67 -19.65 12.82 -0.32
C ASP A 67 -19.36 14.28 -0.71
N ASP A 68 -18.08 14.60 -0.88
CA ASP A 68 -17.60 15.93 -1.25
C ASP A 68 -17.02 15.99 -2.69
N GLY A 69 -17.21 14.91 -3.45
CA GLY A 69 -16.75 14.80 -4.84
C GLY A 69 -15.22 14.73 -5.02
N ARG A 70 -14.46 14.61 -3.92
CA ARG A 70 -13.00 14.45 -4.03
C ARG A 70 -12.63 13.08 -4.55
N ILE A 71 -11.63 13.05 -5.43
CA ILE A 71 -11.05 11.83 -5.96
C ILE A 71 -9.75 11.55 -5.21
N LEU A 72 -9.65 10.36 -4.58
CA LEU A 72 -8.45 9.90 -3.91
C LEU A 72 -7.53 9.23 -4.93
N ILE A 73 -6.36 9.80 -5.14
CA ILE A 73 -5.32 9.25 -6.01
C ILE A 73 -3.99 9.34 -5.29
N GLY A 74 -3.25 8.24 -5.27
CA GLY A 74 -1.93 8.19 -4.66
C GLY A 74 -1.20 6.90 -4.94
N ARG A 75 0.00 6.77 -4.39
CA ARG A 75 0.81 5.56 -4.43
C ARG A 75 0.32 4.61 -3.35
N ALA A 76 -0.01 3.39 -3.72
CA ALA A 76 -0.53 2.42 -2.76
C ALA A 76 0.57 2.01 -1.75
N VAL A 77 0.22 2.13 -0.47
CA VAL A 77 0.91 1.47 0.64
C VAL A 77 -0.02 0.41 1.18
N THR A 78 0.32 -0.84 0.97
CA THR A 78 -0.55 -1.96 1.30
C THR A 78 -0.26 -2.50 2.69
N ALA A 79 -1.31 -2.84 3.43
CA ALA A 79 -1.23 -3.53 4.71
C ALA A 79 -2.29 -4.63 4.77
N THR A 80 -1.94 -5.75 5.37
CA THR A 80 -2.87 -6.85 5.64
C THR A 80 -2.94 -7.07 7.13
N PHE A 81 -4.14 -6.98 7.69
CA PHE A 81 -4.41 -7.29 9.10
C PHE A 81 -4.98 -8.70 9.19
N VAL A 82 -4.35 -9.52 10.00
CA VAL A 82 -4.78 -10.89 10.25
C VAL A 82 -5.39 -11.02 11.65
N PRO A 83 -6.23 -12.03 11.90
CA PRO A 83 -6.76 -12.28 13.24
C PRO A 83 -5.65 -12.38 14.28
N THR A 84 -5.88 -11.79 15.45
CA THR A 84 -4.89 -11.73 16.53
C THR A 84 -4.49 -13.13 16.98
N ARG A 85 -3.18 -13.38 17.00
CA ARG A 85 -2.54 -14.57 17.59
C ARG A 85 -1.53 -14.06 18.60
N PRO A 86 -1.53 -14.59 19.84
CA PRO A 86 -0.62 -14.11 20.90
C PRO A 86 0.87 -14.19 20.52
N ASP A 87 1.29 -15.30 19.92
CA ASP A 87 2.64 -15.55 19.46
C ASP A 87 3.09 -14.56 18.34
N LEU A 88 2.21 -14.29 17.39
CA LEU A 88 2.47 -13.30 16.34
C LEU A 88 2.51 -11.89 16.92
N HIS A 89 1.60 -11.56 17.82
CA HIS A 89 1.54 -10.25 18.49
C HIS A 89 2.85 -9.96 19.25
N GLU A 90 3.29 -10.89 20.10
CA GLU A 90 4.54 -10.76 20.85
C GLU A 90 5.75 -10.59 19.92
N THR A 91 5.81 -11.41 18.86
CA THR A 91 6.89 -11.32 17.86
C THR A 91 6.90 -9.96 17.16
N MET A 92 5.73 -9.48 16.73
CA MET A 92 5.62 -8.18 16.06
C MET A 92 6.08 -7.04 16.96
N PHE A 93 5.68 -7.04 18.25
CA PHE A 93 6.10 -6.01 19.20
C PHE A 93 7.59 -6.06 19.48
N SER A 94 8.18 -7.26 19.62
CA SER A 94 9.63 -7.42 19.81
C SER A 94 10.41 -6.84 18.63
N VAL A 95 10.01 -7.20 17.40
CA VAL A 95 10.63 -6.67 16.17
C VAL A 95 10.45 -5.16 16.06
N GLY A 96 9.27 -4.66 16.39
CA GLY A 96 9.01 -3.22 16.38
C GLY A 96 9.88 -2.45 17.38
N ALA A 97 10.07 -2.99 18.58
CA ALA A 97 10.94 -2.40 19.58
C ALA A 97 12.41 -2.38 19.13
N GLU A 98 12.91 -3.47 18.53
CA GLU A 98 14.24 -3.55 17.94
C GLU A 98 14.46 -2.52 16.83
N GLU A 99 13.42 -2.21 16.06
CA GLU A 99 13.42 -1.20 14.99
C GLU A 99 13.15 0.23 15.50
N GLY A 100 12.98 0.41 16.82
CA GLY A 100 12.68 1.70 17.43
C GLY A 100 11.28 2.25 17.13
N ARG A 101 10.35 1.40 16.69
CA ARG A 101 8.96 1.79 16.41
C ARG A 101 8.19 2.06 17.69
N LYS A 102 7.29 3.01 17.66
CA LYS A 102 6.43 3.39 18.79
C LYS A 102 4.97 3.06 18.48
N GLY A 103 4.17 2.88 19.54
CA GLY A 103 2.76 2.59 19.41
C GLY A 103 2.46 1.18 18.89
N ASN A 104 1.28 1.00 18.33
CA ASN A 104 0.80 -0.27 17.80
C ASN A 104 1.16 -0.43 16.30
N TYR A 105 1.15 -1.65 15.82
CA TYR A 105 1.52 -1.97 14.42
C TYR A 105 0.59 -1.33 13.36
N ASN A 106 -0.67 -1.03 13.68
CA ASN A 106 -1.52 -0.22 12.79
C ASN A 106 -0.99 1.21 12.63
N GLN A 107 -0.47 1.81 13.69
CA GLN A 107 0.18 3.13 13.66
C GLN A 107 1.45 3.10 12.81
N TRP A 108 2.22 2.00 12.85
CA TRP A 108 3.46 1.89 12.07
C TRP A 108 3.22 1.98 10.56
N VAL A 109 2.06 1.52 10.08
CA VAL A 109 1.67 1.70 8.67
C VAL A 109 1.44 3.18 8.37
N ILE A 110 0.74 3.88 9.26
CA ILE A 110 0.46 5.31 9.11
C ILE A 110 1.76 6.12 9.16
N ASP A 111 2.65 5.81 10.09
CA ASP A 111 3.94 6.49 10.26
C ASP A 111 4.89 6.28 9.06
N SER A 112 4.64 5.27 8.23
CA SER A 112 5.42 5.01 7.02
C SER A 112 4.98 5.81 5.80
N LEU A 113 3.82 6.50 5.87
CA LEU A 113 3.26 7.25 4.75
C LEU A 113 4.06 8.52 4.48
N VAL A 114 4.19 8.83 3.20
CA VAL A 114 4.71 10.11 2.74
C VAL A 114 3.68 10.81 1.86
N GLU A 115 3.87 12.09 1.60
CA GLU A 115 2.97 12.85 0.74
C GLU A 115 2.74 12.16 -0.62
N GLY A 116 1.48 12.04 -1.00
CA GLY A 116 1.04 11.34 -2.21
C GLY A 116 0.86 9.83 -2.06
N ASP A 117 1.00 9.27 -0.85
CA ASP A 117 0.66 7.89 -0.57
C ASP A 117 -0.83 7.73 -0.23
N VAL A 118 -1.37 6.55 -0.53
CA VAL A 118 -2.70 6.09 -0.13
C VAL A 118 -2.55 4.72 0.54
N VAL A 119 -2.99 4.62 1.78
CA VAL A 119 -3.01 3.32 2.46
C VAL A 119 -4.17 2.47 1.96
N VAL A 120 -3.89 1.23 1.62
CA VAL A 120 -4.88 0.21 1.23
C VAL A 120 -4.76 -0.96 2.18
N VAL A 121 -5.81 -1.21 2.94
CA VAL A 121 -5.81 -2.21 4.02
C VAL A 121 -6.75 -3.35 3.68
N ASP A 122 -6.23 -4.58 3.72
CA ASP A 122 -7.03 -5.79 3.74
C ASP A 122 -7.26 -6.22 5.20
N MET A 123 -8.50 -6.38 5.60
CA MET A 123 -8.92 -6.73 6.96
C MET A 123 -9.60 -8.10 7.03
N TYR A 124 -9.48 -8.95 6.01
CA TYR A 124 -10.12 -10.27 5.97
C TYR A 124 -11.63 -10.23 6.27
N ASP A 125 -12.34 -9.30 5.69
CA ASP A 125 -13.79 -9.07 5.91
C ASP A 125 -14.17 -8.82 7.38
N LYS A 126 -13.22 -8.43 8.23
CA LYS A 126 -13.46 -8.15 9.66
C LYS A 126 -13.07 -6.73 10.01
N ILE A 127 -13.85 -6.16 10.91
CA ILE A 127 -13.55 -4.90 11.58
C ILE A 127 -12.81 -5.22 12.88
N TYR A 128 -11.65 -4.65 13.09
CA TYR A 128 -10.85 -4.80 14.31
C TYR A 128 -10.78 -3.50 15.08
#